data_9624a9f275ed0e2034a547cb5294d555
#
_entry.id   9624a9f275ed0e2034a547cb5294d555
#
_cell.length_a   1.000
_cell.length_b   1.000
_cell.length_c   1.000
_cell.angle_alpha   90.00
_cell.angle_beta   90.00
_cell.angle_gamma   90.00
#
_symmetry.space_group_name_H-M   'P 1'
#
loop_
_entity.id
_entity.type
_entity.pdbx_description
1 polymer ?
#
loop_
_entity_poly.entity_id
_entity_poly.type
_entity_poly.pdbx_seq_one_letter_code
_entity_poly.pdbx_strand_id
1 'polypeptide(L)'
;MGENKPNNIPEENKPNNNEQQLNTPSTDETIVTTAVRITELEQPSNSNLSTEALAESDLQPLNPDMEVHHHSHESHGKKNWKSYFWEFLMLFLAVFCGFLAEYQLEHKIERDREIQFINSLVADLQDDVKNLDSMMKFEKSGVEILDSLINLLNDPALAKQNGDQLYFAARLGPRSNPFANNSRTFDQLKNAGGFRLIRYSEASNNIMGYYNQLSQIRLLEDNYNHEFDNYKRIGAKILDPGILRRQESGKGEILRSNDNPSLVTYDMELLKELGFHTLQMNGSRRSKILLLETMKQSGEYLVSYLKNKYHLQ
;
A
#
# COMPACT_ATOMS: atom_id res chain seq x y z
N MET A 1 70.20 14.06 -30.24
CA MET A 1 70.94 12.81 -30.02
C MET A 1 70.34 12.24 -28.75
N GLY A 2 69.51 11.37 -28.79
CA GLY A 2 69.43 9.94 -29.13
C GLY A 2 68.99 9.29 -27.82
N GLU A 3 68.22 8.44 -27.68
CA GLU A 3 67.47 7.32 -28.28
C GLU A 3 66.61 6.73 -27.16
N ASN A 4 65.34 6.59 -27.33
CA ASN A 4 64.56 5.44 -27.74
C ASN A 4 64.73 4.15 -26.94
N LYS A 5 63.57 3.76 -26.34
CA LYS A 5 62.90 2.42 -26.26
C LYS A 5 63.20 1.48 -25.10
N PRO A 6 62.32 0.45 -24.93
CA PRO A 6 60.85 0.44 -24.88
C PRO A 6 60.23 -0.44 -23.71
N ASN A 7 58.91 -0.37 -23.60
CA ASN A 7 57.94 -1.42 -23.24
C ASN A 7 58.35 -2.66 -22.43
N ASN A 8 57.61 -2.91 -21.35
CA ASN A 8 57.15 -4.25 -21.06
C ASN A 8 55.81 -4.21 -20.34
N ILE A 9 54.81 -4.73 -21.04
CA ILE A 9 53.51 -5.15 -20.52
C ILE A 9 53.67 -6.62 -20.09
N PRO A 10 53.20 -7.06 -18.94
CA PRO A 10 52.89 -8.46 -18.70
C PRO A 10 51.41 -8.76 -18.77
N GLU A 11 51.17 -9.90 -19.35
CA GLU A 11 49.94 -10.56 -19.79
C GLU A 11 48.90 -10.84 -18.70
N GLU A 12 47.68 -10.95 -19.20
CA GLU A 12 46.46 -11.56 -18.64
C GLU A 12 46.72 -12.86 -17.85
N ASN A 13 46.05 -13.00 -16.72
CA ASN A 13 45.74 -14.29 -16.11
C ASN A 13 44.23 -14.44 -15.94
N LYS A 14 43.67 -15.36 -16.72
CA LYS A 14 42.29 -15.86 -16.64
C LYS A 14 42.02 -16.59 -15.33
N PRO A 15 40.78 -16.59 -14.79
CA PRO A 15 40.43 -17.32 -13.59
C PRO A 15 40.23 -18.81 -13.89
N ASN A 16 40.78 -19.62 -13.01
CA ASN A 16 40.67 -21.07 -12.99
C ASN A 16 39.40 -21.46 -12.19
N ASN A 17 38.49 -22.18 -12.83
CA ASN A 17 37.34 -22.86 -12.22
C ASN A 17 37.88 -24.02 -11.36
N ASN A 18 37.56 -24.02 -10.07
CA ASN A 18 37.56 -25.22 -9.27
C ASN A 18 36.25 -25.26 -8.44
N GLU A 19 35.37 -26.16 -8.85
CA GLU A 19 34.27 -26.66 -8.06
C GLU A 19 34.80 -27.38 -6.82
N GLN A 20 34.42 -26.89 -5.64
CA GLN A 20 34.48 -27.69 -4.42
C GLN A 20 33.10 -27.67 -3.75
N GLN A 21 32.45 -28.82 -3.84
CA GLN A 21 31.32 -29.22 -3.00
C GLN A 21 31.75 -29.14 -1.53
N LEU A 22 30.95 -28.41 -0.73
CA LEU A 22 31.05 -28.52 0.73
C LEU A 22 29.66 -28.69 1.33
N ASN A 23 29.53 -29.82 1.95
CA ASN A 23 28.53 -30.38 2.84
C ASN A 23 27.71 -29.38 3.66
N THR A 24 26.39 -29.56 3.63
CA THR A 24 25.43 -29.03 4.60
C THR A 24 25.50 -29.84 5.90
N PRO A 25 25.50 -29.20 7.07
CA PRO A 25 25.01 -29.83 8.28
C PRO A 25 23.52 -29.47 8.50
N SER A 26 22.73 -30.52 8.59
CA SER A 26 21.38 -30.57 9.12
C SER A 26 21.39 -30.05 10.58
N THR A 27 20.57 -29.04 10.86
CA THR A 27 20.16 -28.76 12.24
C THR A 27 18.65 -28.51 12.24
N ASP A 28 17.96 -29.45 12.83
CA ASP A 28 16.57 -29.40 13.25
C ASP A 28 16.39 -28.22 14.23
N GLU A 29 15.60 -27.22 13.83
CA GLU A 29 14.97 -26.32 14.79
C GLU A 29 13.47 -26.30 14.57
N THR A 30 12.82 -26.89 15.53
CA THR A 30 11.38 -27.02 15.72
C THR A 30 10.73 -25.62 15.80
N ILE A 31 10.11 -25.18 14.72
CA ILE A 31 9.23 -24.01 14.72
C ILE A 31 7.88 -24.45 15.30
N VAL A 32 7.59 -24.00 16.51
CA VAL A 32 6.26 -24.13 17.13
C VAL A 32 5.29 -23.22 16.38
N THR A 33 4.53 -23.82 15.46
CA THR A 33 3.43 -23.15 14.78
C THR A 33 2.23 -23.14 15.70
N THR A 34 1.90 -22.02 16.27
CA THR A 34 0.63 -21.80 16.98
C THR A 34 -0.49 -21.78 15.93
N ALA A 35 -1.15 -22.92 15.76
CA ALA A 35 -2.34 -23.05 14.93
C ALA A 35 -3.51 -22.33 15.59
N VAL A 36 -3.96 -21.23 15.00
CA VAL A 36 -5.26 -20.64 15.29
C VAL A 36 -6.33 -21.52 14.67
N ARG A 37 -7.12 -22.12 15.53
CA ARG A 37 -8.26 -22.97 15.22
C ARG A 37 -9.38 -22.11 14.61
N ILE A 38 -9.57 -22.20 13.31
CA ILE A 38 -10.74 -21.63 12.64
C ILE A 38 -11.90 -22.60 12.87
N THR A 39 -12.91 -22.13 13.59
CA THR A 39 -14.17 -22.83 13.79
C THR A 39 -14.93 -22.87 12.46
N GLU A 40 -15.15 -24.04 11.92
CA GLU A 40 -16.02 -24.32 10.80
C GLU A 40 -17.45 -23.89 11.16
N LEU A 41 -18.00 -22.98 10.36
CA LEU A 41 -19.43 -22.70 10.33
C LEU A 41 -20.07 -23.64 9.30
N GLU A 42 -20.88 -24.54 9.81
CA GLU A 42 -21.69 -25.50 9.06
C GLU A 42 -22.65 -24.79 8.09
N GLN A 43 -22.63 -25.20 6.83
CA GLN A 43 -23.69 -24.95 5.87
C GLN A 43 -24.81 -26.00 6.05
N PRO A 44 -26.10 -25.63 6.06
CA PRO A 44 -27.17 -26.62 6.02
C PRO A 44 -27.36 -27.12 4.58
N SER A 45 -26.98 -28.34 4.36
CA SER A 45 -27.34 -29.11 3.18
C SER A 45 -28.81 -29.52 3.28
N ASN A 46 -29.64 -29.05 2.38
CA ASN A 46 -30.99 -29.51 2.22
C ASN A 46 -31.05 -30.45 0.97
N SER A 47 -30.89 -31.71 1.21
CA SER A 47 -31.19 -32.80 0.25
C SER A 47 -32.13 -33.79 0.93
N ASN A 48 -33.41 -33.61 0.68
CA ASN A 48 -34.38 -34.69 0.93
C ASN A 48 -35.14 -34.96 -0.35
N LEU A 49 -34.65 -35.90 -1.12
CA LEU A 49 -35.40 -36.65 -2.08
C LEU A 49 -35.70 -38.01 -1.39
N SER A 50 -36.87 -38.12 -0.82
CA SER A 50 -37.37 -39.41 -0.30
C SER A 50 -38.08 -40.15 -1.40
N THR A 51 -37.47 -41.22 -1.85
CA THR A 51 -38.11 -42.30 -2.62
C THR A 51 -38.67 -43.27 -1.60
N GLU A 52 -40.00 -43.35 -1.49
CA GLU A 52 -40.73 -44.50 -0.89
C GLU A 52 -41.98 -44.70 -1.73
N ALA A 53 -41.99 -45.78 -2.44
CA ALA A 53 -42.38 -47.14 -2.06
C ALA A 53 -43.86 -47.36 -2.25
N LEU A 54 -44.08 -48.15 -3.26
CA LEU A 54 -45.20 -49.04 -3.58
C LEU A 54 -46.04 -49.49 -2.38
N ALA A 55 -47.33 -49.26 -2.46
CA ALA A 55 -48.32 -50.19 -1.86
C ALA A 55 -49.52 -50.31 -2.76
N GLU A 56 -49.77 -51.51 -3.12
CA GLU A 56 -50.91 -52.07 -3.81
C GLU A 56 -52.23 -51.74 -3.12
N SER A 57 -53.22 -51.76 -3.97
CA SER A 57 -54.63 -52.25 -3.87
C SER A 57 -55.65 -51.15 -4.03
N ASP A 58 -56.39 -51.14 -5.11
CA ASP A 58 -57.75 -51.64 -5.18
C ASP A 58 -58.29 -51.47 -6.62
N LEU A 59 -58.61 -52.54 -7.19
CA LEU A 59 -59.34 -52.69 -8.46
C LEU A 59 -60.80 -52.25 -8.22
N GLN A 60 -61.24 -51.23 -8.89
CA GLN A 60 -62.66 -50.99 -9.15
C GLN A 60 -62.94 -50.74 -10.63
N PRO A 61 -64.13 -51.18 -11.14
CA PRO A 61 -64.29 -51.51 -12.52
C PRO A 61 -64.58 -50.34 -13.45
N LEU A 62 -64.12 -50.56 -14.68
CA LEU A 62 -64.33 -49.74 -15.86
C LEU A 62 -65.79 -49.25 -16.03
N ASN A 63 -65.93 -47.93 -16.13
CA ASN A 63 -67.11 -47.28 -16.67
C ASN A 63 -66.81 -46.93 -18.14
N PRO A 64 -67.54 -47.49 -19.14
CA PRO A 64 -67.28 -47.26 -20.56
C PRO A 64 -68.07 -46.06 -21.09
N ASP A 65 -67.73 -44.85 -20.68
CA ASP A 65 -68.23 -43.65 -21.38
C ASP A 65 -67.22 -42.54 -21.18
N MET A 66 -66.06 -42.65 -21.83
CA MET A 66 -65.27 -41.51 -22.13
C MET A 66 -65.55 -40.99 -23.50
N GLU A 67 -66.40 -40.00 -23.57
CA GLU A 67 -66.61 -39.18 -24.75
C GLU A 67 -65.28 -38.56 -25.16
N VAL A 68 -64.71 -39.06 -26.26
CA VAL A 68 -63.53 -38.48 -26.89
C VAL A 68 -63.97 -37.17 -27.53
N HIS A 69 -63.78 -36.08 -26.81
CA HIS A 69 -63.86 -34.77 -27.44
C HIS A 69 -62.75 -34.67 -28.48
N HIS A 70 -63.08 -34.90 -29.71
CA HIS A 70 -62.28 -34.53 -30.86
C HIS A 70 -62.17 -32.97 -30.82
N HIS A 71 -61.07 -32.50 -30.26
CA HIS A 71 -60.64 -31.14 -30.56
C HIS A 71 -60.46 -31.10 -32.09
N SER A 72 -61.35 -30.41 -32.75
CA SER A 72 -61.18 -30.07 -34.16
C SER A 72 -59.80 -29.46 -34.34
N HIS A 73 -58.94 -30.16 -35.06
CA HIS A 73 -57.76 -29.57 -35.61
C HIS A 73 -58.19 -28.41 -36.47
N GLU A 74 -58.11 -27.17 -35.93
CA GLU A 74 -58.21 -26.00 -36.77
C GLU A 74 -57.18 -26.22 -37.91
N SER A 75 -57.74 -26.30 -39.12
CA SER A 75 -56.97 -26.40 -40.34
C SER A 75 -55.90 -25.28 -40.34
N HIS A 76 -54.65 -25.66 -40.28
CA HIS A 76 -53.53 -24.76 -40.53
C HIS A 76 -53.72 -24.16 -41.93
N GLY A 77 -54.52 -23.08 -41.98
CA GLY A 77 -54.59 -22.23 -43.17
C GLY A 77 -53.16 -21.85 -43.53
N LYS A 78 -52.81 -21.95 -44.80
CA LYS A 78 -51.46 -21.58 -45.31
C LYS A 78 -51.06 -20.24 -44.71
N LYS A 79 -50.20 -20.26 -43.67
CA LYS A 79 -49.68 -19.06 -43.05
C LYS A 79 -49.04 -18.21 -44.17
N ASN A 80 -49.58 -17.04 -44.41
CA ASN A 80 -49.02 -16.12 -45.36
C ASN A 80 -47.64 -15.70 -44.90
N TRP A 81 -46.67 -15.47 -45.78
CA TRP A 81 -45.33 -15.01 -45.44
C TRP A 81 -45.34 -13.78 -44.47
N LYS A 82 -46.34 -12.93 -44.58
CA LYS A 82 -46.57 -11.81 -43.63
C LYS A 82 -46.72 -12.31 -42.17
N SER A 83 -47.35 -13.46 -41.92
CA SER A 83 -47.48 -14.03 -40.58
C SER A 83 -46.15 -14.51 -40.04
N TYR A 84 -45.30 -15.17 -40.83
CA TYR A 84 -43.96 -15.59 -40.44
C TYR A 84 -43.04 -14.36 -40.20
N PHE A 85 -43.18 -13.32 -41.01
CA PHE A 85 -42.43 -12.07 -40.79
C PHE A 85 -42.79 -11.42 -39.45
N TRP A 86 -44.10 -11.35 -39.09
CA TRP A 86 -44.52 -10.79 -37.81
C TRP A 86 -44.10 -11.67 -36.61
N GLU A 87 -44.18 -13.01 -36.72
CA GLU A 87 -43.66 -13.93 -35.71
C GLU A 87 -42.16 -13.75 -35.50
N PHE A 88 -41.42 -13.68 -36.59
CA PHE A 88 -39.94 -13.40 -36.54
C PHE A 88 -39.67 -12.02 -35.93
N LEU A 89 -40.39 -10.97 -36.36
CA LEU A 89 -40.18 -9.63 -35.85
C LEU A 89 -40.48 -9.53 -34.34
N MET A 90 -41.54 -10.17 -33.87
CA MET A 90 -41.85 -10.23 -32.44
C MET A 90 -40.80 -10.92 -31.63
N LEU A 91 -40.28 -12.08 -32.12
CA LEU A 91 -39.23 -12.81 -31.47
C LEU A 91 -37.93 -12.01 -31.48
N PHE A 92 -37.55 -11.41 -32.60
CA PHE A 92 -36.39 -10.53 -32.74
C PHE A 92 -36.48 -9.34 -31.80
N LEU A 93 -37.62 -8.65 -31.74
CA LEU A 93 -37.83 -7.52 -30.84
C LEU A 93 -37.72 -7.92 -29.36
N ALA A 94 -38.27 -9.07 -28.99
CA ALA A 94 -38.17 -9.57 -27.61
C ALA A 94 -36.73 -9.79 -27.18
N VAL A 95 -35.93 -10.47 -28.03
CA VAL A 95 -34.51 -10.71 -27.78
C VAL A 95 -33.71 -9.40 -27.79
N PHE A 96 -33.97 -8.52 -28.78
CA PHE A 96 -33.29 -7.22 -28.90
C PHE A 96 -33.58 -6.31 -27.70
N CYS A 97 -34.83 -6.24 -27.23
CA CYS A 97 -35.17 -5.49 -26.02
C CYS A 97 -34.50 -6.07 -24.77
N GLY A 98 -34.36 -7.40 -24.68
CA GLY A 98 -33.61 -8.06 -23.61
C GLY A 98 -32.16 -7.62 -23.57
N PHE A 99 -31.45 -7.65 -24.70
CA PHE A 99 -30.06 -7.17 -24.77
C PHE A 99 -29.93 -5.68 -24.45
N LEU A 100 -30.86 -4.83 -24.91
CA LEU A 100 -30.85 -3.41 -24.58
C LEU A 100 -31.04 -3.16 -23.09
N ALA A 101 -31.93 -3.90 -22.44
CA ALA A 101 -32.17 -3.79 -21.01
C ALA A 101 -30.95 -4.23 -20.21
N GLU A 102 -30.32 -5.36 -20.59
CA GLU A 102 -29.09 -5.85 -19.98
C GLU A 102 -27.93 -4.85 -20.16
N TYR A 103 -27.70 -4.33 -21.35
CA TYR A 103 -26.70 -3.31 -21.63
C TYR A 103 -26.89 -2.05 -20.78
N GLN A 104 -28.12 -1.55 -20.65
CA GLN A 104 -28.37 -0.38 -19.80
C GLN A 104 -28.19 -0.67 -18.31
N LEU A 105 -28.56 -1.87 -17.86
CA LEU A 105 -28.37 -2.29 -16.46
C LEU A 105 -26.89 -2.40 -16.13
N GLU A 106 -26.10 -3.00 -17.01
CA GLU A 106 -24.65 -3.13 -16.83
C GLU A 106 -23.98 -1.76 -16.71
N HIS A 107 -24.29 -0.83 -17.62
CA HIS A 107 -23.77 0.53 -17.55
C HIS A 107 -24.17 1.29 -16.28
N LYS A 108 -25.38 1.06 -15.79
CA LYS A 108 -25.82 1.65 -14.52
C LYS A 108 -25.02 1.09 -13.35
N ILE A 109 -24.84 -0.23 -13.30
CA ILE A 109 -24.05 -0.90 -12.24
C ILE A 109 -22.59 -0.42 -12.27
N GLU A 110 -21.98 -0.29 -13.44
CA GLU A 110 -20.61 0.22 -13.57
C GLU A 110 -20.51 1.67 -13.07
N ARG A 111 -21.49 2.51 -13.42
CA ARG A 111 -21.54 3.89 -12.94
C ARG A 111 -21.69 3.97 -11.42
N ASP A 112 -22.55 3.17 -10.84
CA ASP A 112 -22.78 3.16 -9.39
C ASP A 112 -21.49 2.69 -8.65
N ARG A 113 -20.78 1.70 -9.21
CA ARG A 113 -19.46 1.26 -8.70
C ARG A 113 -18.40 2.35 -8.83
N GLU A 114 -18.33 3.03 -9.97
CA GLU A 114 -17.42 4.17 -10.17
C GLU A 114 -17.63 5.22 -9.06
N ILE A 115 -18.89 5.64 -8.83
CA ILE A 115 -19.20 6.63 -7.81
C ILE A 115 -18.82 6.14 -6.40
N GLN A 116 -19.05 4.87 -6.08
CA GLN A 116 -18.63 4.29 -4.80
C GLN A 116 -17.11 4.33 -4.61
N PHE A 117 -16.35 3.96 -5.64
CA PHE A 117 -14.87 4.06 -5.59
C PHE A 117 -14.40 5.50 -5.42
N ILE A 118 -14.99 6.45 -6.15
CA ILE A 118 -14.62 7.86 -6.05
C ILE A 118 -14.94 8.42 -4.65
N ASN A 119 -16.09 8.09 -4.07
CA ASN A 119 -16.44 8.51 -2.71
C ASN A 119 -15.43 7.95 -1.68
N SER A 120 -15.10 6.66 -1.78
CA SER A 120 -14.12 6.03 -0.89
C SER A 120 -12.72 6.64 -1.06
N LEU A 121 -12.33 6.95 -2.30
CA LEU A 121 -11.06 7.59 -2.60
C LEU A 121 -10.99 9.01 -2.05
N VAL A 122 -12.06 9.78 -2.16
CA VAL A 122 -12.15 11.13 -1.56
C VAL A 122 -11.98 11.07 -0.04
N ALA A 123 -12.58 10.08 0.62
CA ALA A 123 -12.42 9.89 2.07
C ALA A 123 -10.96 9.50 2.41
N ASP A 124 -10.36 8.55 1.68
CA ASP A 124 -8.95 8.16 1.85
C ASP A 124 -8.00 9.37 1.67
N LEU A 125 -8.22 10.21 0.65
CA LEU A 125 -7.43 11.41 0.38
C LEU A 125 -7.60 12.50 1.46
N GLN A 126 -8.81 12.69 1.98
CA GLN A 126 -9.06 13.64 3.06
C GLN A 126 -8.34 13.25 4.35
N ASP A 127 -8.27 11.95 4.65
CA ASP A 127 -7.52 11.44 5.78
C ASP A 127 -6.00 11.57 5.55
N ASP A 128 -5.52 11.33 4.32
CA ASP A 128 -4.12 11.55 3.96
C ASP A 128 -3.73 13.03 4.15
N VAL A 129 -4.53 13.99 3.71
CA VAL A 129 -4.26 15.43 3.87
C VAL A 129 -4.10 15.80 5.35
N LYS A 130 -4.94 15.25 6.25
CA LYS A 130 -4.80 15.49 7.70
C LYS A 130 -3.53 14.86 8.26
N ASN A 131 -3.20 13.64 7.81
CA ASN A 131 -1.99 12.93 8.24
C ASN A 131 -0.72 13.65 7.77
N LEU A 132 -0.73 14.23 6.56
CA LEU A 132 0.37 15.04 6.02
C LEU A 132 0.67 16.25 6.89
N ASP A 133 -0.34 16.97 7.42
CA ASP A 133 -0.13 18.10 8.35
C ASP A 133 0.56 17.66 9.64
N SER A 134 0.13 16.54 10.19
CA SER A 134 0.73 15.99 11.42
C SER A 134 2.16 15.54 11.18
N MET A 135 2.41 14.89 10.03
CA MET A 135 3.75 14.46 9.63
C MET A 135 4.70 15.65 9.41
N MET A 136 4.26 16.69 8.71
CA MET A 136 5.07 17.91 8.51
C MET A 136 5.46 18.59 9.82
N LYS A 137 4.55 18.65 10.81
CA LYS A 137 4.87 19.18 12.14
C LYS A 137 5.94 18.32 12.83
N PHE A 138 5.82 17.01 12.77
CA PHE A 138 6.80 16.08 13.32
C PHE A 138 8.18 16.25 12.65
N GLU A 139 8.22 16.31 11.32
CA GLU A 139 9.48 16.48 10.58
C GLU A 139 10.14 17.86 10.86
N LYS A 140 9.36 18.95 10.95
CA LYS A 140 9.87 20.29 11.30
C LYS A 140 10.49 20.31 12.69
N SER A 141 9.83 19.70 13.68
CA SER A 141 10.41 19.56 15.03
C SER A 141 11.70 18.73 15.01
N GLY A 142 11.75 17.66 14.23
CA GLY A 142 12.96 16.86 14.06
C GLY A 142 14.12 17.65 13.43
N VAL A 143 13.83 18.52 12.45
CA VAL A 143 14.82 19.43 11.84
C VAL A 143 15.43 20.35 12.88
N GLU A 144 14.61 21.00 13.72
CA GLU A 144 15.08 21.92 14.77
C GLU A 144 15.98 21.21 15.79
N ILE A 145 15.61 20.00 16.18
CA ILE A 145 16.41 19.18 17.12
C ILE A 145 17.75 18.79 16.50
N LEU A 146 17.76 18.36 15.22
CA LEU A 146 18.99 18.00 14.52
C LEU A 146 19.89 19.21 14.26
N ASP A 147 19.32 20.39 13.95
CA ASP A 147 20.09 21.63 13.85
C ASP A 147 20.78 21.97 15.19
N SER A 148 20.05 21.83 16.31
CA SER A 148 20.63 22.00 17.64
C SER A 148 21.75 21.00 17.90
N LEU A 149 21.59 19.73 17.53
CA LEU A 149 22.63 18.71 17.69
C LEU A 149 23.87 19.03 16.86
N ILE A 150 23.71 19.43 15.59
CA ILE A 150 24.82 19.83 14.72
C ILE A 150 25.62 20.97 15.35
N ASN A 151 24.94 21.98 15.88
CA ASN A 151 25.58 23.10 16.52
C ASN A 151 26.39 22.68 17.75
N LEU A 152 25.88 21.80 18.57
CA LEU A 152 26.58 21.25 19.73
C LEU A 152 27.81 20.40 19.36
N LEU A 153 27.69 19.60 18.27
CA LEU A 153 28.79 18.73 17.81
C LEU A 153 29.92 19.51 17.13
N ASN A 154 29.67 20.69 16.61
CA ASN A 154 30.68 21.51 15.95
C ASN A 154 31.68 22.17 16.92
N ASP A 155 31.36 22.26 18.22
CA ASP A 155 32.21 22.88 19.24
C ASP A 155 32.30 21.95 20.48
N PRO A 156 33.46 21.32 20.72
CA PRO A 156 33.66 20.47 21.90
C PRO A 156 33.45 21.16 23.23
N ALA A 157 33.69 22.47 23.31
CA ALA A 157 33.45 23.27 24.52
C ALA A 157 31.93 23.36 24.79
N LEU A 158 31.13 23.66 23.75
CA LEU A 158 29.67 23.66 23.82
C LEU A 158 29.12 22.26 24.15
N ALA A 159 29.65 21.22 23.50
CA ALA A 159 29.27 19.82 23.78
C ALA A 159 29.50 19.46 25.25
N LYS A 160 30.64 19.89 25.83
CA LYS A 160 30.97 19.64 27.22
C LYS A 160 30.09 20.39 28.22
N GLN A 161 29.65 21.59 27.86
CA GLN A 161 28.81 22.43 28.72
C GLN A 161 27.32 22.07 28.66
N ASN A 162 26.89 21.39 27.58
CA ASN A 162 25.47 21.10 27.29
C ASN A 162 25.20 19.62 27.05
N GLY A 163 25.79 18.76 27.87
CA GLY A 163 25.65 17.30 27.73
C GLY A 163 24.21 16.82 27.81
N ASP A 164 23.39 17.41 28.69
CA ASP A 164 21.96 17.10 28.80
C ASP A 164 21.21 17.35 27.48
N GLN A 165 21.43 18.52 26.87
CA GLN A 165 20.83 18.89 25.61
C GLN A 165 21.35 18.03 24.46
N LEU A 166 22.66 17.74 24.46
CA LEU A 166 23.30 16.92 23.44
C LEU A 166 22.73 15.48 23.46
N TYR A 167 22.68 14.83 24.61
CA TYR A 167 22.11 13.47 24.75
C TYR A 167 20.63 13.44 24.38
N PHE A 168 19.86 14.43 24.81
CA PHE A 168 18.45 14.56 24.45
C PHE A 168 18.25 14.70 22.94
N ALA A 169 19.00 15.63 22.31
CA ALA A 169 18.94 15.84 20.87
C ALA A 169 19.43 14.63 20.09
N ALA A 170 20.52 13.98 20.53
CA ALA A 170 21.05 12.78 19.93
C ALA A 170 20.10 11.58 20.00
N ARG A 171 19.27 11.50 21.05
CA ARG A 171 18.27 10.43 21.22
C ARG A 171 16.98 10.69 20.47
N LEU A 172 16.50 11.93 20.46
CA LEU A 172 15.19 12.29 19.92
C LEU A 172 15.26 12.71 18.45
N GLY A 173 16.28 13.50 18.07
CA GLY A 173 16.41 14.07 16.73
C GLY A 173 16.40 13.02 15.61
N PRO A 174 17.13 11.90 15.71
CA PRO A 174 17.16 10.88 14.68
C PRO A 174 15.87 10.03 14.55
N ARG A 175 14.87 10.20 15.41
CA ARG A 175 13.62 9.43 15.29
C ARG A 175 12.84 9.88 14.06
N SER A 176 12.55 8.97 13.18
CA SER A 176 11.77 9.20 11.98
C SER A 176 10.55 8.29 11.96
N ASN A 177 9.46 8.77 11.41
CA ASN A 177 8.27 7.98 11.15
C ASN A 177 8.08 7.91 9.63
N PRO A 178 7.83 6.71 9.07
CA PRO A 178 7.43 6.60 7.66
C PRO A 178 6.06 7.24 7.47
N PHE A 179 5.86 7.83 6.29
CA PHE A 179 4.54 8.33 5.92
C PHE A 179 3.62 7.16 5.57
N ALA A 180 2.62 6.91 6.42
CA ALA A 180 1.57 5.90 6.17
C ALA A 180 0.39 6.57 5.43
N ASN A 181 0.35 6.40 4.11
CA ASN A 181 -0.77 6.84 3.29
C ASN A 181 -1.94 5.85 3.33
N ASN A 182 -3.15 6.33 3.07
CA ASN A 182 -4.32 5.50 2.92
C ASN A 182 -4.50 5.10 1.44
N SER A 183 -3.95 3.94 1.06
CA SER A 183 -3.98 3.45 -0.34
C SER A 183 -5.05 2.40 -0.61
N ARG A 184 -5.95 2.10 0.33
CA ARG A 184 -6.92 1.00 0.21
C ARG A 184 -7.72 1.03 -1.07
N THR A 185 -8.37 2.16 -1.36
CA THR A 185 -9.21 2.32 -2.55
C THR A 185 -8.36 2.34 -3.82
N PHE A 186 -7.20 3.00 -3.79
CA PHE A 186 -6.26 3.02 -4.92
C PHE A 186 -5.77 1.61 -5.26
N ASP A 187 -5.38 0.82 -4.26
CA ASP A 187 -4.91 -0.55 -4.46
C ASP A 187 -6.02 -1.46 -5.00
N GLN A 188 -7.26 -1.28 -4.55
CA GLN A 188 -8.41 -1.98 -5.13
C GLN A 188 -8.61 -1.62 -6.60
N LEU A 189 -8.59 -0.32 -6.95
CA LEU A 189 -8.72 0.14 -8.33
C LEU A 189 -7.61 -0.42 -9.21
N LYS A 190 -6.37 -0.44 -8.70
CA LYS A 190 -5.21 -0.94 -9.43
C LYS A 190 -5.26 -2.45 -9.65
N ASN A 191 -5.52 -3.23 -8.59
CA ASN A 191 -5.42 -4.68 -8.63
C ASN A 191 -6.64 -5.36 -9.27
N ALA A 192 -7.83 -4.78 -9.14
CA ALA A 192 -9.06 -5.29 -9.75
C ALA A 192 -9.30 -4.77 -11.18
N GLY A 193 -8.35 -4.01 -11.76
CA GLY A 193 -8.55 -3.35 -13.06
C GLY A 193 -9.66 -2.28 -13.02
N GLY A 194 -9.96 -1.77 -11.80
CA GLY A 194 -11.05 -0.81 -11.56
C GLY A 194 -10.83 0.56 -12.21
N PHE A 195 -9.59 0.90 -12.59
CA PHE A 195 -9.33 2.15 -13.32
C PHE A 195 -10.07 2.24 -14.65
N ARG A 196 -10.42 1.12 -15.27
CA ARG A 196 -11.27 1.09 -16.48
C ARG A 196 -12.70 1.58 -16.23
N LEU A 197 -13.18 1.52 -14.98
CA LEU A 197 -14.50 2.01 -14.60
C LEU A 197 -14.53 3.54 -14.48
N ILE A 198 -13.38 4.18 -14.31
CA ILE A 198 -13.26 5.63 -14.18
C ILE A 198 -13.41 6.25 -15.58
N ARG A 199 -14.59 6.84 -15.86
CA ARG A 199 -14.91 7.39 -17.18
C ARG A 199 -14.09 8.59 -17.58
N TYR A 200 -13.63 9.38 -16.62
CA TYR A 200 -12.84 10.58 -16.88
C TYR A 200 -11.36 10.23 -16.81
N SER A 201 -10.70 10.16 -17.97
CA SER A 201 -9.26 9.85 -18.07
C SER A 201 -8.40 10.82 -17.24
N GLU A 202 -8.81 12.10 -17.17
CA GLU A 202 -8.14 13.11 -16.33
C GLU A 202 -8.23 12.76 -14.84
N ALA A 203 -9.38 12.26 -14.36
CA ALA A 203 -9.53 11.79 -12.98
C ALA A 203 -8.57 10.62 -12.70
N SER A 204 -8.52 9.64 -13.60
CA SER A 204 -7.61 8.49 -13.51
C SER A 204 -6.15 8.94 -13.45
N ASN A 205 -5.74 9.88 -14.32
CA ASN A 205 -4.38 10.40 -14.37
C ASN A 205 -4.01 11.18 -13.09
N ASN A 206 -4.91 12.02 -12.60
CA ASN A 206 -4.69 12.79 -11.38
C ASN A 206 -4.57 11.88 -10.15
N ILE A 207 -5.40 10.84 -10.06
CA ILE A 207 -5.31 9.83 -9.00
C ILE A 207 -3.94 9.12 -9.05
N MET A 208 -3.54 8.62 -10.21
CA MET A 208 -2.25 7.97 -10.38
C MET A 208 -1.09 8.92 -10.06
N GLY A 209 -1.18 10.18 -10.48
CA GLY A 209 -0.20 11.22 -10.22
C GLY A 209 0.01 11.46 -8.73
N TYR A 210 -1.07 11.52 -7.95
CA TYR A 210 -0.99 11.66 -6.49
C TYR A 210 -0.24 10.50 -5.85
N TYR A 211 -0.63 9.27 -6.12
CA TYR A 211 -0.02 8.09 -5.51
C TYR A 211 1.42 7.83 -6.00
N ASN A 212 1.80 8.28 -7.19
CA ASN A 212 3.17 8.19 -7.68
C ASN A 212 4.17 9.03 -6.86
N GLN A 213 3.72 10.09 -6.20
CA GLN A 213 4.58 10.92 -5.34
C GLN A 213 5.13 10.14 -4.14
N LEU A 214 4.44 9.09 -3.70
CA LEU A 214 4.87 8.23 -2.59
C LEU A 214 6.23 7.57 -2.85
N SER A 215 6.55 7.27 -4.10
CA SER A 215 7.84 6.64 -4.44
C SER A 215 9.03 7.57 -4.11
N GLN A 216 8.87 8.88 -4.29
CA GLN A 216 9.89 9.86 -3.98
C GLN A 216 10.07 10.03 -2.46
N ILE A 217 8.96 10.00 -1.70
CA ILE A 217 9.01 10.05 -0.23
C ILE A 217 9.74 8.82 0.30
N ARG A 218 9.43 7.62 -0.20
CA ARG A 218 10.11 6.38 0.19
C ARG A 218 11.62 6.42 -0.10
N LEU A 219 12.01 6.96 -1.25
CA LEU A 219 13.43 7.11 -1.59
C LEU A 219 14.17 8.00 -0.58
N LEU A 220 13.55 9.09 -0.13
CA LEU A 220 14.14 9.94 0.91
C LEU A 220 14.19 9.25 2.27
N GLU A 221 13.19 8.45 2.61
CA GLU A 221 13.17 7.63 3.83
C GLU A 221 14.26 6.58 3.82
N ASP A 222 14.51 5.92 2.69
CA ASP A 222 15.60 4.95 2.52
C ASP A 222 16.97 5.62 2.67
N ASN A 223 17.18 6.79 2.04
CA ASN A 223 18.40 7.57 2.20
C ASN A 223 18.60 8.00 3.67
N TYR A 224 17.54 8.46 4.33
CA TYR A 224 17.57 8.81 5.75
C TYR A 224 17.98 7.61 6.61
N ASN A 225 17.42 6.44 6.38
CA ASN A 225 17.71 5.23 7.13
C ASN A 225 19.16 4.80 6.95
N HIS A 226 19.71 4.92 5.74
CA HIS A 226 21.12 4.64 5.47
C HIS A 226 22.06 5.56 6.26
N GLU A 227 21.77 6.87 6.27
CA GLU A 227 22.52 7.83 7.08
C GLU A 227 22.33 7.60 8.60
N PHE A 228 21.14 7.18 9.02
CA PHE A 228 20.90 6.83 10.41
C PHE A 228 21.71 5.62 10.87
N ASP A 229 21.96 4.64 10.01
CA ASP A 229 22.86 3.51 10.34
C ASP A 229 24.29 3.98 10.56
N ASN A 230 24.80 4.87 9.72
CA ASN A 230 26.09 5.52 9.92
C ASN A 230 26.14 6.34 11.20
N TYR A 231 25.11 7.15 11.45
CA TYR A 231 24.94 7.90 12.69
C TYR A 231 25.03 7.01 13.94
N LYS A 232 24.32 5.89 13.96
CA LYS A 232 24.37 4.91 15.08
C LYS A 232 25.76 4.35 15.29
N ARG A 233 26.46 4.01 14.20
CA ARG A 233 27.81 3.45 14.24
C ARG A 233 28.81 4.41 14.86
N ILE A 234 28.73 5.70 14.54
CA ILE A 234 29.62 6.72 15.12
C ILE A 234 29.14 7.14 16.51
N GLY A 235 27.82 7.32 16.68
CA GLY A 235 27.21 7.66 17.97
C GLY A 235 27.58 6.67 19.08
N ALA A 236 27.71 5.38 18.78
CA ALA A 236 28.11 4.34 19.72
C ALA A 236 29.54 4.54 20.30
N LYS A 237 30.40 5.33 19.63
CA LYS A 237 31.74 5.67 20.12
C LYS A 237 31.76 6.90 21.02
N ILE A 238 30.72 7.74 20.93
CA ILE A 238 30.64 9.07 21.53
C ILE A 238 29.68 9.10 22.71
N LEU A 239 28.52 8.42 22.58
CA LEU A 239 27.42 8.45 23.54
C LEU A 239 27.48 7.26 24.48
N ASP A 240 27.30 7.51 25.78
CA ASP A 240 27.21 6.48 26.81
C ASP A 240 25.80 5.83 26.79
N PRO A 241 25.68 4.53 26.56
CA PRO A 241 24.37 3.85 26.52
C PRO A 241 23.66 3.87 27.87
N GLY A 242 24.40 3.94 28.98
CA GLY A 242 23.83 4.04 30.33
C GLY A 242 23.10 5.38 30.55
N ILE A 243 23.63 6.47 30.00
CA ILE A 243 23.01 7.78 30.02
C ILE A 243 21.75 7.79 29.12
N LEU A 244 21.88 7.26 27.89
CA LEU A 244 20.74 7.13 26.97
C LEU A 244 19.59 6.33 27.58
N ARG A 245 19.91 5.26 28.34
CA ARG A 245 18.90 4.44 29.03
C ARG A 245 18.19 5.23 30.14
N ARG A 246 18.91 6.06 30.92
CA ARG A 246 18.31 6.86 31.99
C ARG A 246 17.34 7.93 31.48
N GLN A 247 17.49 8.38 30.23
CA GLN A 247 16.58 9.33 29.61
C GLN A 247 15.24 8.74 29.21
N GLU A 248 15.09 7.43 29.23
CA GLU A 248 13.84 6.77 28.84
C GLU A 248 12.91 6.63 30.06
N SER A 249 11.72 7.21 29.97
CA SER A 249 10.66 7.00 30.96
C SER A 249 10.07 5.59 30.81
N GLY A 250 9.46 5.08 31.88
CA GLY A 250 8.74 3.79 31.83
C GLY A 250 7.57 3.74 30.83
N LYS A 251 7.24 4.89 30.20
CA LYS A 251 6.22 5.03 29.16
C LYS A 251 6.79 5.20 27.74
N GLY A 252 8.12 5.06 27.59
CA GLY A 252 8.79 5.21 26.29
C GLY A 252 9.04 6.67 25.87
N GLU A 253 8.77 7.64 26.72
CA GLU A 253 9.10 9.06 26.48
C GLU A 253 10.57 9.30 26.73
N ILE A 254 11.18 10.21 25.97
CA ILE A 254 12.55 10.65 26.21
C ILE A 254 12.52 11.93 27.02
N LEU A 255 13.14 11.87 28.19
CA LEU A 255 13.23 12.99 29.13
C LEU A 255 14.61 13.62 29.08
N ARG A 256 14.67 14.93 29.33
CA ARG A 256 15.95 15.60 29.54
C ARG A 256 16.53 15.20 30.90
N SER A 257 17.84 15.11 30.96
CA SER A 257 18.55 14.90 32.22
C SER A 257 18.55 16.20 33.06
N ASN A 258 18.56 16.08 34.37
CA ASN A 258 18.72 17.25 35.26
C ASN A 258 20.19 17.55 35.58
N ASP A 259 21.09 16.71 35.09
CA ASP A 259 22.53 16.83 35.22
C ASP A 259 23.16 17.16 33.85
N ASN A 260 24.47 17.41 33.84
CA ASN A 260 25.23 17.63 32.62
C ASN A 260 26.13 16.43 32.33
N PRO A 261 25.61 15.33 31.76
CA PRO A 261 26.35 14.10 31.57
C PRO A 261 27.46 14.30 30.51
N SER A 262 28.66 13.74 30.79
CA SER A 262 29.78 13.80 29.85
C SER A 262 29.64 12.79 28.73
N LEU A 263 30.19 13.12 27.55
CA LEU A 263 30.38 12.15 26.47
C LEU A 263 31.49 11.15 26.83
N VAL A 264 31.48 10.01 26.16
CA VAL A 264 32.59 9.00 26.27
C VAL A 264 33.89 9.62 25.73
N THR A 265 33.79 10.46 24.71
CA THR A 265 34.95 11.17 24.13
C THR A 265 34.50 12.53 23.57
N TYR A 266 35.43 13.46 23.54
CA TYR A 266 35.30 14.78 22.87
C TYR A 266 36.25 14.89 21.69
N ASP A 267 36.63 13.75 21.11
CA ASP A 267 37.47 13.71 19.90
C ASP A 267 36.80 14.45 18.76
N MET A 268 37.50 15.46 18.22
CA MET A 268 36.95 16.38 17.23
C MET A 268 36.62 15.68 15.90
N GLU A 269 37.37 14.66 15.51
CA GLU A 269 37.13 13.94 14.26
C GLU A 269 35.84 13.13 14.37
N LEU A 270 35.63 12.44 15.49
CA LEU A 270 34.40 11.70 15.75
C LEU A 270 33.18 12.60 15.88
N LEU A 271 33.31 13.75 16.56
CA LEU A 271 32.20 14.74 16.68
C LEU A 271 31.82 15.29 15.32
N LYS A 272 32.79 15.63 14.46
CA LYS A 272 32.55 16.11 13.09
C LYS A 272 31.95 15.02 12.20
N GLU A 273 32.41 13.78 12.31
CA GLU A 273 31.84 12.66 11.56
C GLU A 273 30.36 12.42 11.95
N LEU A 274 30.04 12.45 13.25
CA LEU A 274 28.66 12.36 13.72
C LEU A 274 27.83 13.56 13.21
N GLY A 275 28.39 14.76 13.29
CA GLY A 275 27.77 15.99 12.78
C GLY A 275 27.48 15.94 11.28
N PHE A 276 28.38 15.35 10.48
CA PHE A 276 28.18 15.17 9.05
C PHE A 276 27.01 14.25 8.75
N HIS A 277 26.91 13.08 9.38
CA HIS A 277 25.77 12.19 9.19
C HIS A 277 24.46 12.82 9.69
N THR A 278 24.52 13.56 10.80
CA THR A 278 23.37 14.33 11.30
C THR A 278 22.91 15.38 10.28
N LEU A 279 23.85 16.07 9.61
CA LEU A 279 23.53 17.04 8.55
C LEU A 279 22.88 16.38 7.35
N GLN A 280 23.36 15.20 6.91
CA GLN A 280 22.75 14.46 5.79
C GLN A 280 21.33 14.02 6.13
N MET A 281 21.10 13.48 7.34
CA MET A 281 19.77 13.13 7.83
C MET A 281 18.84 14.36 7.85
N ASN A 282 19.34 15.50 8.31
CA ASN A 282 18.57 16.74 8.35
C ASN A 282 18.22 17.25 6.95
N GLY A 283 19.12 17.12 5.98
CA GLY A 283 18.89 17.42 4.58
C GLY A 283 17.75 16.56 3.99
N SER A 284 17.76 15.27 4.27
CA SER A 284 16.69 14.36 3.85
C SER A 284 15.34 14.74 4.45
N ARG A 285 15.29 15.14 5.74
CA ARG A 285 14.05 15.64 6.38
C ARG A 285 13.53 16.93 5.73
N ARG A 286 14.40 17.90 5.48
CA ARG A 286 14.02 19.15 4.81
C ARG A 286 13.44 18.89 3.43
N SER A 287 14.06 18.00 2.66
CA SER A 287 13.56 17.56 1.35
C SER A 287 12.22 16.81 1.47
N LYS A 288 12.07 15.97 2.49
CA LYS A 288 10.81 15.26 2.77
C LYS A 288 9.68 16.23 3.08
N ILE A 289 9.92 17.28 3.87
CA ILE A 289 8.91 18.32 4.18
C ILE A 289 8.39 18.96 2.89
N LEU A 290 9.26 19.32 1.94
CA LEU A 290 8.85 19.90 0.67
C LEU A 290 7.99 18.94 -0.17
N LEU A 291 8.34 17.65 -0.19
CA LEU A 291 7.53 16.64 -0.89
C LEU A 291 6.18 16.42 -0.22
N LEU A 292 6.13 16.39 1.12
CA LEU A 292 4.88 16.28 1.88
C LEU A 292 3.96 17.48 1.63
N GLU A 293 4.51 18.69 1.55
CA GLU A 293 3.76 19.90 1.23
C GLU A 293 3.18 19.86 -0.20
N THR A 294 4.00 19.47 -1.18
CA THR A 294 3.56 19.27 -2.56
C THR A 294 2.46 18.21 -2.65
N MET A 295 2.64 17.09 -1.93
CA MET A 295 1.65 16.01 -1.89
C MET A 295 0.34 16.47 -1.24
N LYS A 296 0.41 17.29 -0.17
CA LYS A 296 -0.77 17.87 0.47
C LYS A 296 -1.55 18.75 -0.50
N GLN A 297 -0.90 19.68 -1.19
CA GLN A 297 -1.51 20.54 -2.19
C GLN A 297 -2.16 19.73 -3.32
N SER A 298 -1.45 18.70 -3.78
CA SER A 298 -1.96 17.76 -4.79
C SER A 298 -3.19 16.99 -4.31
N GLY A 299 -3.20 16.55 -3.03
CA GLY A 299 -4.33 15.87 -2.40
C GLY A 299 -5.56 16.77 -2.25
N GLU A 300 -5.38 18.00 -1.78
CA GLU A 300 -6.46 18.99 -1.65
C GLU A 300 -7.08 19.33 -3.02
N TYR A 301 -6.22 19.54 -4.03
CA TYR A 301 -6.67 19.74 -5.41
C TYR A 301 -7.47 18.53 -5.92
N LEU A 302 -6.97 17.32 -5.73
CA LEU A 302 -7.61 16.10 -6.20
C LEU A 302 -8.97 15.87 -5.54
N VAL A 303 -9.07 16.09 -4.22
CA VAL A 303 -10.35 16.03 -3.49
C VAL A 303 -11.36 17.01 -4.09
N SER A 304 -10.95 18.27 -4.28
CA SER A 304 -11.80 19.31 -4.87
C SER A 304 -12.22 18.96 -6.31
N TYR A 305 -11.26 18.51 -7.13
CA TYR A 305 -11.51 18.10 -8.51
C TYR A 305 -12.52 16.95 -8.58
N LEU A 306 -12.32 15.88 -7.79
CA LEU A 306 -13.22 14.72 -7.79
C LEU A 306 -14.63 15.09 -7.31
N LYS A 307 -14.75 15.87 -6.22
CA LYS A 307 -16.06 16.32 -5.73
C LYS A 307 -16.81 17.11 -6.78
N ASN A 308 -16.16 18.04 -7.45
CA ASN A 308 -16.77 18.84 -8.50
C ASN A 308 -17.16 18.00 -9.73
N LYS A 309 -16.25 17.13 -10.18
CA LYS A 309 -16.44 16.34 -11.40
C LYS A 309 -17.55 15.30 -11.29
N TYR A 310 -17.71 14.74 -10.08
CA TYR A 310 -18.71 13.70 -9.79
C TYR A 310 -19.92 14.23 -9.01
N HIS A 311 -20.01 15.55 -8.76
CA HIS A 311 -21.09 16.21 -8.02
C HIS A 311 -21.32 15.61 -6.63
N LEU A 312 -20.21 15.32 -5.91
CA LEU A 312 -20.23 14.78 -4.55
C LEU A 312 -20.40 15.89 -3.52
N GLN A 313 -21.03 15.57 -2.39
CA GLN A 313 -21.23 16.48 -1.27
C GLN A 313 -20.00 16.61 -0.36
#